data_354f90ade1f125a92300f8669098fe15
#
_entry.id   354f90ade1f125a92300f8669098fe15
#
_cell.length_a   1.000
_cell.length_b   1.000
_cell.length_c   1.000
_cell.angle_alpha   90.00
_cell.angle_beta   90.00
_cell.angle_gamma   90.00
#
_symmetry.space_group_name_H-M   'P 1'
#
loop_
_entity.id
_entity.type
_entity.pdbx_description
1 polymer ?
#
loop_
_entity_poly.entity_id
_entity_poly.type
_entity_poly.pdbx_seq_one_letter_code
_entity_poly.pdbx_strand_id
1 'polypeptide(L)'
;MSNHLKFWLPAILLAILISVFSTRYFGAEHTARFIFPLLHWLFPSASRRALHFAHFLIRKLAHITEFAAFSVAVFHGVRGPRSGWKFQWAVWTLLIAVSYAGLDEWHQSFVPMREPRVRDVLIDGVGALLAQLAVWVYAMFRRSPADGTPLRQETVETITK
;
A
#
# COMPACT_ATOMS: atom_id res chain seq x y z
N MET A 1 -14.97 13.85 18.40
CA MET A 1 -14.65 12.92 17.30
C MET A 1 -14.06 11.65 17.91
N SER A 2 -14.64 10.50 17.60
CA SER A 2 -14.22 9.23 18.22
C SER A 2 -12.73 8.98 17.95
N ASN A 3 -12.02 8.52 18.98
CA ASN A 3 -10.58 8.23 18.88
C ASN A 3 -10.22 7.24 17.74
N HIS A 4 -11.19 6.56 17.15
CA HIS A 4 -11.01 5.64 16.04
C HIS A 4 -10.78 6.35 14.69
N LEU A 5 -11.38 7.51 14.45
CA LEU A 5 -11.27 8.22 13.16
C LEU A 5 -9.83 8.63 12.85
N LYS A 6 -9.02 8.97 13.84
CA LYS A 6 -7.62 9.35 13.66
C LYS A 6 -6.77 8.22 13.04
N PHE A 7 -7.12 6.95 13.30
CA PHE A 7 -6.40 5.81 12.74
C PHE A 7 -6.76 5.55 11.27
N TRP A 8 -7.97 5.96 10.84
CA TRP A 8 -8.44 5.82 9.47
C TRP A 8 -8.12 7.01 8.58
N LEU A 9 -7.76 8.15 9.17
CA LEU A 9 -7.49 9.39 8.42
C LEU A 9 -6.45 9.20 7.31
N PRO A 10 -5.29 8.53 7.52
CA PRO A 10 -4.33 8.29 6.44
C PRO A 10 -4.93 7.48 5.28
N ALA A 11 -5.73 6.45 5.58
CA ALA A 11 -6.38 5.64 4.55
C ALA A 11 -7.42 6.45 3.76
N ILE A 12 -8.20 7.29 4.43
CA ILE A 12 -9.19 8.15 3.78
C ILE A 12 -8.49 9.16 2.86
N LEU A 13 -7.42 9.80 3.32
CA LEU A 13 -6.65 10.75 2.51
C LEU A 13 -6.03 10.09 1.28
N LEU A 14 -5.46 8.89 1.43
CA LEU A 14 -4.92 8.14 0.30
C LEU A 14 -6.02 7.66 -0.66
N ALA A 15 -7.17 7.24 -0.16
CA ALA A 15 -8.31 6.91 -1.01
C ALA A 15 -8.73 8.11 -1.88
N ILE A 16 -8.84 9.29 -1.28
CA ILE A 16 -9.15 10.52 -2.02
C ILE A 16 -8.06 10.81 -3.05
N LEU A 17 -6.78 10.69 -2.69
CA LEU A 17 -5.66 10.94 -3.58
C LEU A 17 -5.68 9.97 -4.78
N ILE A 18 -5.88 8.68 -4.55
CA ILE A 18 -6.03 7.66 -5.60
C ILE A 18 -7.19 8.02 -6.52
N SER A 19 -8.37 8.36 -5.97
CA SER A 19 -9.52 8.78 -6.77
C SER A 19 -9.22 10.01 -7.64
N VAL A 20 -8.44 10.98 -7.14
CA VAL A 20 -7.99 12.15 -7.93
C VAL A 20 -7.06 11.71 -9.06
N PHE A 21 -6.11 10.81 -8.79
CA PHE A 21 -5.18 10.30 -9.81
C PHE A 21 -5.88 9.41 -10.84
N SER A 22 -7.03 8.83 -10.49
CA SER A 22 -7.89 8.06 -11.39
C SER A 22 -8.71 8.93 -12.35
N THR A 23 -8.69 10.26 -12.20
CA THR A 23 -9.36 11.17 -13.14
C THR A 23 -8.63 11.25 -14.48
N ARG A 24 -9.31 11.85 -15.49
CA ARG A 24 -8.75 12.08 -16.83
C ARG A 24 -7.46 12.90 -16.82
N TYR A 25 -7.27 13.79 -15.85
CA TYR A 25 -6.09 14.67 -15.76
C TYR A 25 -4.78 13.90 -15.56
N PHE A 26 -4.85 12.73 -14.95
CA PHE A 26 -3.69 11.83 -14.73
C PHE A 26 -3.70 10.63 -15.69
N GLY A 27 -4.50 10.70 -16.77
CA GLY A 27 -4.53 9.70 -17.83
C GLY A 27 -3.18 9.54 -18.54
N ALA A 28 -3.02 8.42 -19.28
CA ALA A 28 -1.78 8.10 -19.98
C ALA A 28 -1.31 9.21 -20.91
N GLU A 29 -2.23 9.87 -21.63
CA GLU A 29 -1.92 10.94 -22.57
C GLU A 29 -1.40 12.20 -21.86
N HIS A 30 -2.02 12.59 -20.74
CA HIS A 30 -1.61 13.76 -19.99
C HIS A 30 -0.24 13.56 -19.34
N THR A 31 -0.03 12.40 -18.70
CA THR A 31 1.26 12.09 -18.06
C THR A 31 2.38 11.92 -19.09
N ALA A 32 2.08 11.43 -20.29
CA ALA A 32 3.03 11.29 -21.39
C ALA A 32 3.68 12.65 -21.77
N ARG A 33 2.92 13.74 -21.73
CA ARG A 33 3.42 15.10 -22.08
C ARG A 33 4.60 15.53 -21.21
N PHE A 34 4.67 15.06 -19.97
CA PHE A 34 5.74 15.38 -19.03
C PHE A 34 6.81 14.29 -18.98
N ILE A 35 6.39 13.02 -19.02
CA ILE A 35 7.30 11.90 -18.86
C ILE A 35 8.14 11.66 -20.13
N PHE A 36 7.59 11.80 -21.34
CA PHE A 36 8.36 11.59 -22.57
C PHE A 36 9.53 12.56 -22.76
N PRO A 37 9.38 13.87 -22.56
CA PRO A 37 10.53 14.79 -22.64
C PRO A 37 11.62 14.43 -21.64
N LEU A 38 11.24 14.09 -20.41
CA LEU A 38 12.18 13.67 -19.37
C LEU A 38 12.91 12.38 -19.74
N LEU A 39 12.19 11.37 -20.21
CA LEU A 39 12.79 10.11 -20.65
C LEU A 39 13.70 10.30 -21.86
N HIS A 40 13.31 11.15 -22.81
CA HIS A 40 14.14 11.44 -23.97
C HIS A 40 15.40 12.22 -23.60
N TRP A 41 15.31 13.12 -22.64
CA TRP A 41 16.47 13.83 -22.10
C TRP A 41 17.45 12.89 -21.37
N LEU A 42 16.93 11.94 -20.58
CA LEU A 42 17.75 10.95 -19.87
C LEU A 42 18.34 9.88 -20.81
N PHE A 43 17.60 9.53 -21.87
CA PHE A 43 17.96 8.45 -22.82
C PHE A 43 17.80 8.93 -24.27
N PRO A 44 18.66 9.83 -24.77
CA PRO A 44 18.52 10.44 -26.09
C PRO A 44 18.53 9.45 -27.25
N SER A 45 19.24 8.32 -27.09
CA SER A 45 19.36 7.26 -28.10
C SER A 45 18.27 6.20 -28.02
N ALA A 46 17.34 6.30 -27.06
CA ALA A 46 16.28 5.30 -26.88
C ALA A 46 15.27 5.36 -28.05
N SER A 47 14.86 4.20 -28.52
CA SER A 47 13.79 4.11 -29.51
C SER A 47 12.46 4.57 -28.93
N ARG A 48 11.54 5.04 -29.81
CA ARG A 48 10.18 5.41 -29.37
C ARG A 48 9.48 4.27 -28.64
N ARG A 49 9.67 3.02 -29.10
CA ARG A 49 9.09 1.83 -28.45
C ARG A 49 9.61 1.67 -27.02
N ALA A 50 10.90 1.87 -26.78
CA ALA A 50 11.51 1.82 -25.46
C ALA A 50 10.96 2.91 -24.53
N LEU A 51 10.78 4.14 -25.03
CA LEU A 51 10.19 5.24 -24.25
C LEU A 51 8.72 4.96 -23.87
N HIS A 52 7.92 4.43 -24.79
CA HIS A 52 6.53 4.01 -24.49
C HIS A 52 6.48 2.89 -23.43
N PHE A 53 7.37 1.91 -23.55
CA PHE A 53 7.47 0.83 -22.56
C PHE A 53 7.90 1.34 -21.18
N ALA A 54 8.88 2.23 -21.13
CA ALA A 54 9.32 2.85 -19.88
C ALA A 54 8.18 3.68 -19.23
N HIS A 55 7.46 4.47 -20.01
CA HIS A 55 6.28 5.19 -19.52
C HIS A 55 5.22 4.24 -18.97
N PHE A 56 4.92 3.14 -19.67
CA PHE A 56 4.01 2.11 -19.19
C PHE A 56 4.46 1.53 -17.85
N LEU A 57 5.75 1.17 -17.72
CA LEU A 57 6.31 0.65 -16.45
C LEU A 57 6.21 1.67 -15.31
N ILE A 58 6.55 2.93 -15.57
CA ILE A 58 6.45 4.00 -14.56
C ILE A 58 5.02 4.08 -14.02
N ARG A 59 4.02 4.05 -14.90
CA ARG A 59 2.62 4.07 -14.49
C ARG A 59 2.23 2.85 -13.65
N LYS A 60 2.67 1.66 -14.04
CA LYS A 60 2.39 0.43 -13.27
C LYS A 60 3.07 0.43 -11.91
N LEU A 61 4.31 0.93 -11.83
CA LEU A 61 5.01 1.10 -10.55
C LEU A 61 4.33 2.14 -9.66
N ALA A 62 3.80 3.23 -10.24
CA ALA A 62 3.02 4.21 -9.50
C ALA A 62 1.79 3.55 -8.85
N HIS A 63 0.98 2.80 -9.59
CA HIS A 63 -0.17 2.05 -9.06
C HIS A 63 0.23 1.09 -7.94
N ILE A 64 1.27 0.28 -8.14
CA ILE A 64 1.79 -0.62 -7.10
C ILE A 64 2.14 0.15 -5.83
N THR A 65 2.82 1.30 -5.97
CA THR A 65 3.25 2.12 -4.85
C THR A 65 2.07 2.78 -4.13
N GLU A 66 1.10 3.30 -4.87
CA GLU A 66 -0.13 3.90 -4.34
C GLU A 66 -0.92 2.88 -3.52
N PHE A 67 -1.17 1.69 -4.06
CA PHE A 67 -1.90 0.65 -3.35
C PHE A 67 -1.09 -0.02 -2.24
N ALA A 68 0.23 -0.05 -2.34
CA ALA A 68 1.09 -0.44 -1.22
C ALA A 68 0.96 0.54 -0.05
N ALA A 69 1.06 1.84 -0.31
CA ALA A 69 0.88 2.89 0.70
C ALA A 69 -0.54 2.86 1.30
N PHE A 70 -1.56 2.71 0.44
CA PHE A 70 -2.95 2.56 0.87
C PHE A 70 -3.14 1.36 1.79
N SER A 71 -2.59 0.20 1.44
CA SER A 71 -2.65 -1.01 2.25
C SER A 71 -2.01 -0.81 3.64
N VAL A 72 -0.86 -0.11 3.73
CA VAL A 72 -0.26 0.23 5.03
C VAL A 72 -1.18 1.11 5.86
N ALA A 73 -1.79 2.11 5.24
CA ALA A 73 -2.70 3.04 5.92
C ALA A 73 -3.99 2.35 6.38
N VAL A 74 -4.56 1.46 5.56
CA VAL A 74 -5.72 0.63 5.92
C VAL A 74 -5.36 -0.30 7.08
N PHE A 75 -4.18 -0.95 7.05
CA PHE A 75 -3.72 -1.77 8.16
C PHE A 75 -3.61 -0.97 9.46
N HIS A 76 -3.13 0.27 9.38
CA HIS A 76 -3.11 1.17 10.54
C HIS A 76 -4.52 1.44 11.08
N GLY A 77 -5.51 1.65 10.22
CA GLY A 77 -6.92 1.80 10.57
C GLY A 77 -7.51 0.55 11.23
N VAL A 78 -7.33 -0.62 10.58
CA VAL A 78 -7.85 -1.91 11.05
C VAL A 78 -7.23 -2.29 12.40
N ARG A 79 -5.94 -2.07 12.57
CA ARG A 79 -5.24 -2.32 13.83
C ARG A 79 -5.71 -1.38 14.94
N GLY A 80 -5.93 -0.10 14.63
CA GLY A 80 -6.26 0.94 15.59
C GLY A 80 -5.15 1.10 16.64
N PRO A 81 -5.50 1.30 17.94
CA PRO A 81 -4.53 1.52 19.02
C PRO A 81 -3.75 0.27 19.44
N ARG A 82 -4.10 -0.90 18.88
CA ARG A 82 -3.47 -2.18 19.26
C ARG A 82 -2.05 -2.26 18.72
N SER A 83 -1.16 -2.95 19.43
CA SER A 83 0.23 -3.21 19.00
C SER A 83 0.35 -4.55 18.29
N GLY A 84 1.48 -4.73 17.58
CA GLY A 84 1.84 -5.97 16.91
C GLY A 84 1.13 -6.18 15.57
N TRP A 85 1.14 -7.44 15.13
CA TRP A 85 0.56 -7.89 13.88
C TRP A 85 -0.31 -9.13 14.11
N LYS A 86 -1.46 -9.20 13.45
CA LYS A 86 -2.34 -10.38 13.45
C LYS A 86 -2.75 -10.69 12.01
N PHE A 87 -2.77 -11.97 11.66
CA PHE A 87 -3.18 -12.44 10.34
C PHE A 87 -4.56 -11.91 9.92
N GLN A 88 -5.52 -11.92 10.84
CA GLN A 88 -6.87 -11.39 10.58
C GLN A 88 -6.86 -9.92 10.15
N TRP A 89 -5.99 -9.10 10.72
CA TRP A 89 -5.87 -7.68 10.32
C TRP A 89 -5.33 -7.54 8.91
N ALA A 90 -4.35 -8.37 8.53
CA ALA A 90 -3.82 -8.39 7.17
C ALA A 90 -4.89 -8.85 6.16
N VAL A 91 -5.69 -9.87 6.49
CA VAL A 91 -6.80 -10.33 5.64
C VAL A 91 -7.83 -9.21 5.42
N TRP A 92 -8.31 -8.57 6.49
CA TRP A 92 -9.25 -7.44 6.37
C TRP A 92 -8.66 -6.28 5.57
N THR A 93 -7.38 -5.99 5.77
CA THR A 93 -6.67 -4.95 5.01
C THR A 93 -6.65 -5.27 3.52
N LEU A 94 -6.29 -6.50 3.14
CA LEU A 94 -6.27 -6.93 1.75
C LEU A 94 -7.66 -6.91 1.12
N LEU A 95 -8.68 -7.38 1.84
CA LEU A 95 -10.07 -7.32 1.36
C LEU A 95 -10.49 -5.87 1.06
N ILE A 96 -10.22 -4.94 1.97
CA ILE A 96 -10.54 -3.53 1.78
C ILE A 96 -9.75 -2.94 0.61
N ALA A 97 -8.44 -3.19 0.54
CA ALA A 97 -7.58 -2.64 -0.50
C ALA A 97 -7.96 -3.15 -1.90
N VAL A 98 -8.20 -4.46 -2.05
CA VAL A 98 -8.61 -5.06 -3.34
C VAL A 98 -10.02 -4.62 -3.74
N SER A 99 -10.95 -4.52 -2.78
CA SER A 99 -12.29 -3.98 -3.05
C SER A 99 -12.22 -2.54 -3.53
N TYR A 100 -11.33 -1.74 -2.93
CA TYR A 100 -11.14 -0.35 -3.35
C TYR A 100 -10.48 -0.28 -4.75
N ALA A 101 -9.52 -1.16 -5.06
CA ALA A 101 -8.95 -1.26 -6.41
C ALA A 101 -10.04 -1.58 -7.46
N GLY A 102 -10.96 -2.50 -7.14
CA GLY A 102 -12.10 -2.79 -8.00
C GLY A 102 -13.04 -1.60 -8.17
N LEU A 103 -13.30 -0.83 -7.11
CA LEU A 103 -14.10 0.41 -7.17
C LEU A 103 -13.41 1.49 -7.99
N ASP A 104 -12.09 1.65 -7.85
CA ASP A 104 -11.30 2.60 -8.62
C ASP A 104 -11.36 2.26 -10.13
N GLU A 105 -11.17 1.01 -10.49
CA GLU A 105 -11.25 0.54 -11.87
C GLU A 105 -12.67 0.68 -12.45
N TRP A 106 -13.68 0.41 -11.63
CA TRP A 106 -15.08 0.67 -12.00
C TRP A 106 -15.33 2.17 -12.22
N HIS A 107 -14.83 3.05 -11.34
CA HIS A 107 -14.91 4.50 -11.54
C HIS A 107 -14.19 4.91 -12.84
N GLN A 108 -13.01 4.34 -13.13
CA GLN A 108 -12.28 4.60 -14.38
C GLN A 108 -13.08 4.22 -15.63
N SER A 109 -14.00 3.26 -15.57
CA SER A 109 -14.86 2.88 -16.70
C SER A 109 -15.77 4.02 -17.19
N PHE A 110 -16.04 5.00 -16.34
CA PHE A 110 -16.83 6.20 -16.69
C PHE A 110 -15.95 7.38 -17.12
N VAL A 111 -14.63 7.26 -17.06
CA VAL A 111 -13.71 8.32 -17.42
C VAL A 111 -13.34 8.20 -18.91
N PRO A 112 -13.60 9.23 -19.75
CA PRO A 112 -13.23 9.20 -21.15
C PRO A 112 -11.73 8.91 -21.34
N MET A 113 -11.41 8.08 -22.35
CA MET A 113 -10.03 7.69 -22.72
C MET A 113 -9.31 6.82 -21.66
N ARG A 114 -10.03 6.28 -20.69
CA ARG A 114 -9.55 5.23 -19.78
C ARG A 114 -10.17 3.89 -20.23
N GLU A 115 -9.35 2.85 -20.31
CA GLU A 115 -9.79 1.48 -20.57
C GLU A 115 -9.70 0.69 -19.28
N PRO A 116 -10.83 0.37 -18.62
CA PRO A 116 -10.82 -0.43 -17.40
C PRO A 116 -10.30 -1.83 -17.70
N ARG A 117 -9.40 -2.34 -16.88
CA ARG A 117 -8.78 -3.64 -17.06
C ARG A 117 -8.67 -4.39 -15.73
N VAL A 118 -9.27 -5.55 -15.65
CA VAL A 118 -9.14 -6.43 -14.47
C VAL A 118 -7.67 -6.67 -14.07
N ARG A 119 -6.74 -6.62 -15.05
CA ARG A 119 -5.30 -6.72 -14.78
C ARG A 119 -4.80 -5.60 -13.88
N ASP A 120 -5.39 -4.42 -13.92
CA ASP A 120 -4.97 -3.29 -13.12
C ASP A 120 -5.38 -3.50 -11.65
N VAL A 121 -6.57 -4.05 -11.38
CA VAL A 121 -6.97 -4.52 -10.04
C VAL A 121 -5.99 -5.56 -9.49
N LEU A 122 -5.50 -6.48 -10.33
CA LEU A 122 -4.51 -7.49 -9.90
C LEU A 122 -3.16 -6.85 -9.55
N ILE A 123 -2.71 -5.87 -10.33
CA ILE A 123 -1.45 -5.13 -10.09
C ILE A 123 -1.55 -4.35 -8.79
N ASP A 124 -2.66 -3.68 -8.55
CA ASP A 124 -2.94 -2.94 -7.32
C ASP A 124 -3.01 -3.88 -6.12
N GLY A 125 -3.64 -5.05 -6.29
CA GLY A 125 -3.66 -6.13 -5.30
C GLY A 125 -2.26 -6.66 -4.96
N VAL A 126 -1.37 -6.79 -5.95
CA VAL A 126 0.04 -7.14 -5.72
C VAL A 126 0.73 -6.08 -4.88
N GLY A 127 0.51 -4.78 -5.17
CA GLY A 127 1.04 -3.69 -4.35
C GLY A 127 0.59 -3.79 -2.89
N ALA A 128 -0.71 -4.01 -2.68
CA ALA A 128 -1.28 -4.20 -1.35
C ALA A 128 -0.70 -5.43 -0.62
N LEU A 129 -0.52 -6.55 -1.31
CA LEU A 129 0.05 -7.77 -0.76
C LEU A 129 1.52 -7.58 -0.36
N LEU A 130 2.34 -6.99 -1.22
CA LEU A 130 3.75 -6.70 -0.93
C LEU A 130 3.90 -5.82 0.32
N ALA A 131 3.03 -4.82 0.48
CA ALA A 131 3.00 -3.99 1.68
C ALA A 131 2.66 -4.80 2.94
N GLN A 132 1.68 -5.72 2.88
CA GLN A 132 1.35 -6.57 4.03
C GLN A 132 2.48 -7.55 4.39
N LEU A 133 3.18 -8.08 3.40
CA LEU A 133 4.38 -8.88 3.63
C LEU A 133 5.48 -8.06 4.33
N ALA A 134 5.71 -6.83 3.87
CA ALA A 134 6.69 -5.93 4.50
C ALA A 134 6.31 -5.59 5.95
N VAL A 135 5.03 -5.30 6.22
CA VAL A 135 4.51 -5.04 7.58
C VAL A 135 4.68 -6.28 8.47
N TRP A 136 4.41 -7.47 7.95
CA TRP A 136 4.60 -8.73 8.68
C TRP A 136 6.07 -8.97 9.03
N VAL A 137 6.97 -8.84 8.05
CA VAL A 137 8.43 -8.99 8.24
C VAL A 137 8.93 -7.99 9.27
N TYR A 138 8.54 -6.72 9.14
CA TYR A 138 8.89 -5.68 10.12
C TYR A 138 8.41 -6.03 11.54
N ALA A 139 7.19 -6.55 11.67
CA ALA A 139 6.65 -6.97 12.95
C ALA A 139 7.41 -8.15 13.58
N MET A 140 7.95 -9.07 12.76
CA MET A 140 8.79 -10.18 13.22
C MET A 140 10.11 -9.67 13.82
N PHE A 141 10.77 -8.74 13.13
CA PHE A 141 12.04 -8.16 13.64
C PHE A 141 11.84 -7.29 14.89
N ARG A 142 10.66 -6.71 15.06
CA ARG A 142 10.33 -5.93 16.27
C ARG A 142 9.92 -6.78 17.48
N ARG A 143 9.65 -8.06 17.31
CA ARG A 143 9.50 -9.01 18.40
C ARG A 143 10.89 -9.34 18.95
N SER A 144 11.51 -8.37 19.63
CA SER A 144 12.78 -8.58 20.34
C SER A 144 12.56 -9.53 21.52
N PRO A 145 13.54 -10.38 21.91
CA PRO A 145 13.41 -11.39 22.94
C PRO A 145 13.31 -10.85 24.38
N ALA A 146 12.92 -9.61 24.59
CA ALA A 146 12.78 -9.00 25.91
C ALA A 146 11.52 -9.42 26.69
N ASP A 147 10.65 -10.29 26.13
CA ASP A 147 9.47 -10.84 26.82
C ASP A 147 9.71 -12.31 27.28
N GLY A 148 10.97 -12.67 27.44
CA GLY A 148 11.42 -13.97 27.94
C GLY A 148 11.75 -13.91 29.42
N THR A 149 10.82 -14.37 30.25
CA THR A 149 10.96 -14.92 31.58
C THR A 149 11.14 -13.88 32.71
N PRO A 150 10.13 -13.70 33.56
CA PRO A 150 10.42 -13.29 34.93
C PRO A 150 11.31 -14.38 35.54
N LEU A 151 12.56 -13.99 35.87
CA LEU A 151 13.38 -14.83 36.73
C LEU A 151 12.54 -15.17 37.96
N ARG A 152 12.19 -16.45 38.05
CA ARG A 152 11.55 -17.06 39.22
C ARG A 152 12.40 -16.70 40.43
N GLN A 153 12.01 -15.66 41.14
CA GLN A 153 12.45 -15.46 42.53
C GLN A 153 11.75 -16.57 43.37
N GLU A 154 12.20 -17.79 43.21
CA GLU A 154 11.88 -18.86 44.12
C GLU A 154 13.08 -19.08 45.01
N THR A 155 12.81 -18.93 46.28
CA THR A 155 13.45 -19.63 47.38
C THR A 155 14.78 -19.08 47.90
N VAL A 156 14.71 -17.99 48.62
CA VAL A 156 15.70 -17.70 49.69
C VAL A 156 15.02 -17.61 51.10
N GLU A 157 13.77 -18.01 51.26
CA GLU A 157 13.05 -17.90 52.54
C GLU A 157 12.93 -19.19 53.33
N THR A 158 13.69 -20.25 53.05
CA THR A 158 13.55 -21.50 53.79
C THR A 158 14.85 -22.03 54.48
N ILE A 159 15.84 -21.16 54.74
CA ILE A 159 17.04 -21.57 55.51
C ILE A 159 17.28 -20.58 56.65
N THR A 160 16.25 -20.25 57.41
CA THR A 160 16.43 -19.64 58.77
C THR A 160 15.24 -20.07 59.67
N LYS A 161 15.22 -21.31 60.03
CA LYS A 161 14.57 -21.84 61.27
C LYS A 161 15.36 -23.00 61.78
#